data_fb8a0de7942a9bce1dbef16aa837cc1d
#
_entry.id   fb8a0de7942a9bce1dbef16aa837cc1d
#
_cell.length_a   1.000
_cell.length_b   1.000
_cell.length_c   1.000
_cell.angle_alpha   90.00
_cell.angle_beta   90.00
_cell.angle_gamma   90.00
#
_symmetry.space_group_name_H-M   'P 1'
#
loop_
_entity.id
_entity.type
_entity.pdbx_description
1 polymer ?
#
loop_
_entity_poly.entity_id
_entity_poly.type
_entity_poly.pdbx_seq_one_letter_code
_entity_poly.pdbx_strand_id
1 'polypeptide(L)'
;MRILICSDGKPAADAATRLGALLAAPSRAETTLLGIAEKAEDEPSLREALEKQAEWLRAKNVSPQIAVGAGDPVRQIVDQTTKTKYDLVVIGARKTGSTGPHWRSEKTYEVIKSISPPVLVAMGEWAQLKRFLVCTGGKEFIEEAVQLSGKLASAVGSSVTLLHVMAEPPAIYADLMRLEEDVTRLLESNSELGINLRTQKQDLEKLGVPTEVHVRHGIVVDQVFAEVRKSNYDLIVTGSSQAQGMLRHYIMGDLTLRILNHANCPVLVARAGKVAGPRGLWRSIRRAFAAKPVK
;
A
#
# COMPACT_ATOMS: atom_id res chain seq x y z
N MET A 1 4.66 1.79 15.44
CA MET A 1 4.71 1.12 14.12
C MET A 1 6.11 0.52 13.94
N ARG A 2 6.21 -0.68 13.34
CA ARG A 2 7.47 -1.33 13.00
C ARG A 2 7.63 -1.43 11.49
N ILE A 3 8.77 -0.96 10.98
CA ILE A 3 9.06 -0.96 9.54
C ILE A 3 10.30 -1.83 9.27
N LEU A 4 10.19 -2.75 8.32
CA LEU A 4 11.30 -3.49 7.76
C LEU A 4 11.71 -2.85 6.44
N ILE A 5 12.95 -2.42 6.32
CA ILE A 5 13.54 -1.91 5.08
C ILE A 5 14.51 -2.96 4.55
N CYS A 6 14.28 -3.46 3.33
CA CYS A 6 15.14 -4.45 2.71
C CYS A 6 16.09 -3.77 1.72
N SER A 7 17.39 -4.04 1.87
CA SER A 7 18.47 -3.50 1.05
C SER A 7 19.44 -4.61 0.64
N ASP A 8 20.03 -4.49 -0.54
CA ASP A 8 21.15 -5.33 -0.98
C ASP A 8 22.49 -4.59 -0.92
N GLY A 9 22.53 -3.44 -0.25
CA GLY A 9 23.72 -2.60 -0.13
C GLY A 9 24.12 -1.87 -1.41
N LYS A 10 23.42 -2.11 -2.52
CA LYS A 10 23.73 -1.47 -3.81
C LYS A 10 22.95 -0.16 -3.97
N PRO A 11 23.41 0.77 -4.82
CA PRO A 11 22.74 2.06 -5.04
C PRO A 11 21.27 1.94 -5.42
N ALA A 12 20.88 0.87 -6.14
CA ALA A 12 19.49 0.65 -6.52
C ALA A 12 18.54 0.38 -5.33
N ALA A 13 19.10 -0.14 -4.21
CA ALA A 13 18.34 -0.35 -2.98
C ALA A 13 18.20 0.93 -2.15
N ASP A 14 18.96 1.97 -2.48
CA ASP A 14 18.90 3.25 -1.79
C ASP A 14 17.51 3.90 -1.86
N ALA A 15 16.75 3.63 -2.94
CA ALA A 15 15.36 4.07 -3.06
C ALA A 15 14.46 3.53 -1.93
N ALA A 16 14.64 2.25 -1.52
CA ALA A 16 13.90 1.67 -0.40
C ALA A 16 14.29 2.30 0.93
N THR A 17 15.58 2.53 1.15
CA THR A 17 16.10 3.18 2.34
C THR A 17 15.61 4.63 2.46
N ARG A 18 15.66 5.39 1.36
CA ARG A 18 15.16 6.78 1.31
C ARG A 18 13.66 6.86 1.55
N LEU A 19 12.88 6.04 0.87
CA LEU A 19 11.43 6.01 1.05
C LEU A 19 11.04 5.53 2.44
N GLY A 20 11.75 4.52 2.96
CA GLY A 20 11.58 4.04 4.32
C GLY A 20 11.84 5.14 5.36
N ALA A 21 12.87 5.97 5.17
CA ALA A 21 13.17 7.11 6.04
C ALA A 21 12.06 8.16 6.03
N LEU A 22 11.49 8.49 4.85
CA LEU A 22 10.39 9.45 4.71
C LEU A 22 9.15 9.05 5.54
N LEU A 23 8.95 7.75 5.74
CA LEU A 23 7.83 7.24 6.54
C LEU A 23 8.21 6.99 7.99
N ALA A 24 9.42 6.45 8.24
CA ALA A 24 9.85 6.05 9.57
C ALA A 24 10.10 7.23 10.49
N ALA A 25 10.74 8.30 10.00
CA ALA A 25 11.09 9.47 10.80
C ALA A 25 9.84 10.16 11.39
N PRO A 26 8.85 10.61 10.59
CA PRO A 26 7.69 11.31 11.14
C PRO A 26 6.76 10.39 11.94
N SER A 27 6.71 9.11 11.62
CA SER A 27 5.91 8.13 12.37
C SER A 27 6.60 7.59 13.62
N ARG A 28 7.86 7.97 13.87
CA ARG A 28 8.70 7.44 14.96
C ARG A 28 8.71 5.91 14.98
N ALA A 29 8.84 5.30 13.82
CA ALA A 29 8.74 3.84 13.69
C ALA A 29 10.02 3.15 14.19
N GLU A 30 9.83 2.03 14.91
CA GLU A 30 10.91 1.07 15.12
C GLU A 30 11.32 0.51 13.76
N THR A 31 12.58 0.66 13.39
CA THR A 31 13.05 0.33 12.04
C THR A 31 14.09 -0.78 12.09
N THR A 32 13.95 -1.77 11.21
CA THR A 32 14.95 -2.78 10.94
C THR A 32 15.44 -2.59 9.50
N LEU A 33 16.76 -2.49 9.32
CA LEU A 33 17.40 -2.50 8.00
C LEU A 33 17.96 -3.91 7.76
N LEU A 34 17.32 -4.65 6.87
CA LEU A 34 17.65 -6.03 6.52
C LEU A 34 18.48 -6.04 5.23
N GLY A 35 19.70 -6.51 5.32
CA GLY A 35 20.52 -6.83 4.16
C GLY A 35 20.52 -8.33 3.86
N ILE A 36 20.55 -8.67 2.58
CA ILE A 36 20.57 -10.06 2.13
C ILE A 36 21.67 -10.22 1.10
N ALA A 37 22.73 -10.91 1.49
CA ALA A 37 23.84 -11.28 0.62
C ALA A 37 23.45 -12.50 -0.24
N GLU A 38 23.97 -12.57 -1.46
CA GLU A 38 23.75 -13.76 -2.29
C GLU A 38 24.49 -14.98 -1.72
N LYS A 39 25.67 -14.75 -1.15
CA LYS A 39 26.51 -15.76 -0.51
C LYS A 39 26.94 -15.31 0.89
N ALA A 40 27.20 -16.27 1.77
CA ALA A 40 27.65 -15.97 3.14
C ALA A 40 28.98 -15.20 3.19
N GLU A 41 29.86 -15.43 2.23
CA GLU A 41 31.16 -14.71 2.12
C GLU A 41 31.00 -13.21 1.85
N ASP A 42 29.85 -12.77 1.31
CA ASP A 42 29.56 -11.36 1.01
C ASP A 42 28.94 -10.62 2.21
N GLU A 43 28.56 -11.32 3.30
CA GLU A 43 27.90 -10.70 4.47
C GLU A 43 28.74 -9.58 5.12
N PRO A 44 30.09 -9.70 5.26
CA PRO A 44 30.87 -8.62 5.87
C PRO A 44 30.85 -7.33 5.06
N SER A 45 30.99 -7.40 3.73
CA SER A 45 30.95 -6.24 2.84
C SER A 45 29.55 -5.62 2.79
N LEU A 46 28.52 -6.46 2.79
CA LEU A 46 27.14 -6.00 2.87
C LEU A 46 26.87 -5.29 4.20
N ARG A 47 27.34 -5.83 5.31
CA ARG A 47 27.21 -5.20 6.63
C ARG A 47 27.83 -3.80 6.65
N GLU A 48 29.02 -3.62 6.08
CA GLU A 48 29.66 -2.31 5.98
C GLU A 48 28.81 -1.33 5.14
N ALA A 49 28.23 -1.80 4.03
CA ALA A 49 27.35 -0.99 3.21
C ALA A 49 26.06 -0.59 3.95
N LEU A 50 25.50 -1.50 4.75
CA LEU A 50 24.31 -1.23 5.58
C LEU A 50 24.64 -0.27 6.73
N GLU A 51 25.84 -0.31 7.33
CA GLU A 51 26.21 0.67 8.34
C GLU A 51 26.25 2.10 7.77
N LYS A 52 26.79 2.28 6.56
CA LYS A 52 26.73 3.58 5.85
C LYS A 52 25.30 4.06 5.61
N GLN A 53 24.40 3.14 5.21
CA GLN A 53 22.97 3.45 5.07
C GLN A 53 22.31 3.76 6.44
N ALA A 54 22.70 3.05 7.50
CA ALA A 54 22.19 3.30 8.84
C ALA A 54 22.67 4.66 9.40
N GLU A 55 23.91 5.08 9.11
CA GLU A 55 24.38 6.43 9.43
C GLU A 55 23.55 7.50 8.74
N TRP A 56 23.25 7.31 7.45
CA TRP A 56 22.38 8.21 6.70
C TRP A 56 20.95 8.25 7.29
N LEU A 57 20.41 7.11 7.71
CA LEU A 57 19.10 7.02 8.38
C LEU A 57 19.12 7.74 9.74
N ARG A 58 20.18 7.58 10.54
CA ARG A 58 20.37 8.29 11.82
C ARG A 58 20.41 9.81 11.64
N ALA A 59 21.04 10.30 10.57
CA ALA A 59 21.04 11.72 10.21
C ALA A 59 19.62 12.23 9.82
N LYS A 60 18.69 11.32 9.53
CA LYS A 60 17.26 11.61 9.29
C LYS A 60 16.36 11.29 10.51
N ASN A 61 16.96 11.14 11.69
CA ASN A 61 16.28 10.78 12.94
C ASN A 61 15.63 9.39 12.93
N VAL A 62 16.18 8.45 12.16
CA VAL A 62 15.78 7.05 12.16
C VAL A 62 16.94 6.19 12.65
N SER A 63 16.77 5.48 13.76
CA SER A 63 17.79 4.59 14.33
C SER A 63 17.45 3.13 14.02
N PRO A 64 17.95 2.57 12.91
CA PRO A 64 17.60 1.20 12.54
C PRO A 64 18.41 0.17 13.31
N GLN A 65 17.80 -0.98 13.57
CA GLN A 65 18.51 -2.22 13.88
C GLN A 65 18.98 -2.85 12.57
N ILE A 66 20.26 -3.23 12.48
CA ILE A 66 20.80 -3.89 11.29
C ILE A 66 20.70 -5.40 11.46
N ALA A 67 20.08 -6.04 10.47
CA ALA A 67 20.05 -7.48 10.32
C ALA A 67 20.69 -7.87 8.98
N VAL A 68 21.47 -8.94 8.97
CA VAL A 68 22.10 -9.48 7.76
C VAL A 68 21.79 -10.95 7.67
N GLY A 69 21.46 -11.38 6.47
CA GLY A 69 21.27 -12.79 6.12
C GLY A 69 21.88 -13.11 4.76
N ALA A 70 22.06 -14.40 4.46
CA ALA A 70 22.56 -14.85 3.16
C ALA A 70 21.60 -15.83 2.49
N GLY A 71 21.64 -15.89 1.17
CA GLY A 71 20.89 -16.81 0.33
C GLY A 71 19.69 -16.18 -0.39
N ASP A 72 18.61 -16.93 -0.54
CA ASP A 72 17.44 -16.46 -1.31
C ASP A 72 16.72 -15.31 -0.59
N PRO A 73 16.57 -14.13 -1.23
CA PRO A 73 15.96 -12.96 -0.61
C PRO A 73 14.52 -13.18 -0.18
N VAL A 74 13.72 -13.93 -0.94
CA VAL A 74 12.32 -14.18 -0.60
C VAL A 74 12.23 -14.94 0.70
N ARG A 75 13.03 -16.00 0.82
CA ARG A 75 13.09 -16.83 2.04
C ARG A 75 13.55 -16.03 3.25
N GLN A 76 14.60 -15.23 3.11
CA GLN A 76 15.13 -14.41 4.23
C GLN A 76 14.10 -13.37 4.72
N ILE A 77 13.36 -12.73 3.78
CA ILE A 77 12.30 -11.77 4.16
C ILE A 77 11.12 -12.50 4.82
N VAL A 78 10.73 -13.67 4.31
CA VAL A 78 9.69 -14.51 4.93
C VAL A 78 10.09 -14.91 6.35
N ASP A 79 11.31 -15.39 6.54
CA ASP A 79 11.84 -15.79 7.86
C ASP A 79 11.85 -14.60 8.83
N GLN A 80 12.32 -13.45 8.38
CA GLN A 80 12.36 -12.23 9.20
C GLN A 80 10.97 -11.76 9.61
N THR A 81 10.01 -11.75 8.66
CA THR A 81 8.63 -11.32 8.93
C THR A 81 7.80 -12.35 9.70
N THR A 82 8.26 -13.59 9.77
CA THR A 82 7.68 -14.63 10.61
C THR A 82 8.19 -14.53 12.06
N LYS A 83 9.49 -14.23 12.22
CA LYS A 83 10.12 -14.07 13.55
C LYS A 83 9.67 -12.79 14.25
N THR A 84 9.49 -11.72 13.49
CA THR A 84 9.16 -10.39 14.01
C THR A 84 7.95 -9.83 13.28
N LYS A 85 6.97 -9.34 14.03
CA LYS A 85 5.79 -8.69 13.45
C LYS A 85 6.13 -7.28 12.98
N TYR A 86 5.96 -7.03 11.69
CA TYR A 86 6.09 -5.72 11.06
C TYR A 86 4.74 -5.20 10.60
N ASP A 87 4.56 -3.88 10.66
CA ASP A 87 3.38 -3.19 10.14
C ASP A 87 3.54 -2.81 8.67
N LEU A 88 4.79 -2.71 8.19
CA LEU A 88 5.14 -2.36 6.82
C LEU A 88 6.51 -2.96 6.45
N VAL A 89 6.60 -3.49 5.23
CA VAL A 89 7.87 -3.91 4.62
C VAL A 89 8.14 -3.04 3.41
N VAL A 90 9.31 -2.41 3.34
CA VAL A 90 9.76 -1.58 2.23
C VAL A 90 10.81 -2.34 1.43
N ILE A 91 10.56 -2.50 0.14
CA ILE A 91 11.49 -3.18 -0.78
C ILE A 91 11.79 -2.29 -1.98
N GLY A 92 12.99 -2.40 -2.52
CA GLY A 92 13.35 -1.73 -3.77
C GLY A 92 12.75 -2.44 -4.99
N ALA A 93 12.33 -1.68 -5.98
CA ALA A 93 11.96 -2.24 -7.28
C ALA A 93 13.17 -2.25 -8.20
N ARG A 94 13.73 -3.42 -8.49
CA ARG A 94 14.71 -3.56 -9.57
C ARG A 94 13.99 -3.57 -10.92
N LYS A 95 14.46 -2.74 -11.85
CA LYS A 95 14.11 -2.87 -13.27
C LYS A 95 14.95 -4.00 -13.86
N THR A 96 14.32 -5.04 -14.38
CA THR A 96 14.98 -6.05 -15.19
C THR A 96 14.76 -5.71 -16.66
N GLY A 97 15.80 -5.24 -17.33
CA GLY A 97 15.75 -4.90 -18.77
C GLY A 97 15.19 -3.52 -19.08
N SER A 98 15.51 -3.00 -20.26
CA SER A 98 15.15 -1.63 -20.70
C SER A 98 13.84 -1.54 -21.47
N THR A 99 13.24 -2.67 -21.89
CA THR A 99 12.04 -2.65 -22.76
C THR A 99 11.22 -3.93 -22.58
N GLY A 100 10.00 -3.82 -22.03
CA GLY A 100 9.05 -4.92 -21.96
C GLY A 100 8.00 -4.75 -20.85
N PRO A 101 6.85 -5.44 -20.93
CA PRO A 101 5.77 -5.35 -19.96
C PRO A 101 6.09 -5.97 -18.58
N HIS A 102 7.25 -6.63 -18.40
CA HIS A 102 7.69 -7.24 -17.15
C HIS A 102 8.90 -6.50 -16.54
N TRP A 103 8.68 -5.26 -16.13
CA TRP A 103 9.75 -4.35 -15.68
C TRP A 103 10.24 -4.64 -14.26
N ARG A 104 9.52 -5.44 -13.48
CA ARG A 104 9.85 -5.74 -12.09
C ARG A 104 10.44 -7.13 -11.96
N SER A 105 11.35 -7.28 -11.03
CA SER A 105 11.92 -8.59 -10.80
C SER A 105 10.85 -9.56 -10.28
N GLU A 106 10.89 -10.78 -10.75
CA GLU A 106 10.00 -11.86 -10.30
C GLU A 106 10.02 -12.02 -8.78
N LYS A 107 11.18 -11.83 -8.16
CA LYS A 107 11.36 -11.85 -6.69
C LYS A 107 10.53 -10.78 -5.96
N THR A 108 10.30 -9.59 -6.57
CA THR A 108 9.41 -8.57 -5.98
C THR A 108 7.99 -9.10 -5.82
N TYR A 109 7.48 -9.80 -6.82
CA TYR A 109 6.13 -10.39 -6.75
C TYR A 109 6.06 -11.56 -5.79
N GLU A 110 7.11 -12.38 -5.73
CA GLU A 110 7.20 -13.49 -4.79
C GLU A 110 7.20 -12.98 -3.34
N VAL A 111 7.98 -11.95 -3.01
CA VAL A 111 7.95 -11.31 -1.69
C VAL A 111 6.54 -10.84 -1.36
N ILE A 112 5.89 -10.08 -2.27
CA ILE A 112 4.54 -9.58 -2.05
C ILE A 112 3.55 -10.71 -1.78
N LYS A 113 3.67 -11.85 -2.46
CA LYS A 113 2.78 -13.00 -2.27
C LYS A 113 3.06 -13.81 -1.01
N SER A 114 4.31 -13.81 -0.54
CA SER A 114 4.78 -14.75 0.49
C SER A 114 4.75 -14.20 1.90
N ILE A 115 4.68 -12.88 2.10
CA ILE A 115 4.68 -12.27 3.44
C ILE A 115 3.32 -11.71 3.84
N SER A 116 3.06 -11.70 5.14
CA SER A 116 1.79 -11.21 5.70
C SER A 116 1.70 -9.70 5.81
N PRO A 117 2.75 -8.94 6.16
CA PRO A 117 2.64 -7.49 6.27
C PRO A 117 2.41 -6.83 4.91
N PRO A 118 1.81 -5.61 4.88
CA PRO A 118 1.77 -4.76 3.71
C PRO A 118 3.16 -4.51 3.14
N VAL A 119 3.26 -4.39 1.81
CA VAL A 119 4.53 -4.18 1.12
C VAL A 119 4.50 -2.86 0.37
N LEU A 120 5.45 -1.99 0.67
CA LEU A 120 5.73 -0.78 -0.07
C LEU A 120 6.88 -1.02 -1.05
N VAL A 121 6.58 -0.93 -2.32
CA VAL A 121 7.57 -1.06 -3.39
C VAL A 121 8.09 0.32 -3.74
N ALA A 122 9.35 0.57 -3.42
CA ALA A 122 10.02 1.85 -3.67
C ALA A 122 10.40 1.97 -5.15
N MET A 123 9.98 3.05 -5.77
CA MET A 123 10.21 3.38 -7.17
C MET A 123 10.56 4.85 -7.30
N GLY A 124 11.57 5.16 -8.09
CA GLY A 124 12.02 6.54 -8.27
C GLY A 124 12.70 7.12 -7.03
N GLU A 125 12.97 8.41 -7.07
CA GLU A 125 13.53 9.18 -5.96
C GLU A 125 12.51 10.23 -5.52
N TRP A 126 12.22 10.26 -4.22
CA TRP A 126 11.22 11.13 -3.63
C TRP A 126 11.82 11.91 -2.48
N ALA A 127 11.66 13.21 -2.51
CA ALA A 127 12.07 14.09 -1.40
C ALA A 127 10.96 14.22 -0.34
N GLN A 128 9.70 14.02 -0.74
CA GLN A 128 8.52 14.13 0.10
C GLN A 128 7.37 13.34 -0.49
N LEU A 129 6.39 13.02 0.33
CA LEU A 129 5.13 12.41 -0.06
C LEU A 129 4.02 13.38 0.31
N LYS A 130 3.25 13.88 -0.65
CA LYS A 130 2.18 14.88 -0.45
C LYS A 130 0.80 14.38 -0.78
N ARG A 131 0.69 13.47 -1.75
CA ARG A 131 -0.61 13.05 -2.30
C ARG A 131 -0.64 11.54 -2.51
N PHE A 132 -1.53 10.87 -1.80
CA PHE A 132 -1.76 9.44 -1.91
C PHE A 132 -3.02 9.17 -2.73
N LEU A 133 -2.94 8.24 -3.67
CA LEU A 133 -4.08 7.68 -4.36
C LEU A 133 -4.42 6.32 -3.76
N VAL A 134 -5.57 6.19 -3.13
CA VAL A 134 -6.04 4.93 -2.55
C VAL A 134 -7.13 4.35 -3.46
N CYS A 135 -6.80 3.26 -4.16
CA CYS A 135 -7.74 2.55 -5.00
C CYS A 135 -8.65 1.69 -4.12
N THR A 136 -9.90 2.10 -3.99
CA THR A 136 -10.89 1.41 -3.16
C THR A 136 -11.86 0.57 -4.00
N GLY A 137 -12.06 -0.69 -3.60
CA GLY A 137 -13.08 -1.56 -4.20
C GLY A 137 -14.50 -1.26 -3.72
N GLY A 138 -14.70 -0.24 -2.88
CA GLY A 138 -16.00 0.11 -2.32
C GLY A 138 -16.57 -0.90 -1.31
N LYS A 139 -15.79 -1.90 -0.89
CA LYS A 139 -16.18 -2.96 0.05
C LYS A 139 -15.43 -2.85 1.37
N GLU A 140 -15.96 -3.48 2.41
CA GLU A 140 -15.37 -3.50 3.76
C GLU A 140 -13.92 -4.04 3.82
N PHE A 141 -13.51 -4.89 2.89
CA PHE A 141 -12.19 -5.53 2.86
C PHE A 141 -11.00 -4.57 2.71
N ILE A 142 -11.26 -3.31 2.45
CA ILE A 142 -10.25 -2.27 2.27
C ILE A 142 -10.00 -1.46 3.54
N GLU A 143 -10.73 -1.71 4.62
CA GLU A 143 -10.64 -0.93 5.85
C GLU A 143 -9.20 -0.87 6.39
N GLU A 144 -8.49 -2.00 6.44
CA GLU A 144 -7.09 -2.04 6.88
C GLU A 144 -6.16 -1.23 5.97
N ALA A 145 -6.40 -1.26 4.65
CA ALA A 145 -5.63 -0.47 3.69
C ALA A 145 -5.86 1.03 3.87
N VAL A 146 -7.11 1.45 4.07
CA VAL A 146 -7.48 2.85 4.35
C VAL A 146 -6.88 3.32 5.68
N GLN A 147 -6.96 2.51 6.73
CA GLN A 147 -6.39 2.82 8.05
C GLN A 147 -4.85 2.94 8.00
N LEU A 148 -4.17 2.03 7.31
CA LEU A 148 -2.72 2.12 7.13
C LEU A 148 -2.35 3.37 6.33
N SER A 149 -3.03 3.62 5.22
CA SER A 149 -2.82 4.80 4.38
C SER A 149 -3.04 6.09 5.16
N GLY A 150 -4.09 6.14 5.97
CA GLY A 150 -4.39 7.28 6.83
C GLY A 150 -3.30 7.55 7.87
N LYS A 151 -2.81 6.50 8.55
CA LYS A 151 -1.69 6.63 9.50
C LYS A 151 -0.41 7.13 8.84
N LEU A 152 -0.08 6.60 7.65
CA LEU A 152 1.09 7.04 6.90
C LEU A 152 0.91 8.48 6.40
N ALA A 153 -0.23 8.81 5.80
CA ALA A 153 -0.54 10.14 5.29
C ALA A 153 -0.53 11.19 6.42
N SER A 154 -1.16 10.89 7.56
CA SER A 154 -1.14 11.75 8.74
C SER A 154 0.27 12.01 9.24
N ALA A 155 1.11 10.98 9.31
CA ALA A 155 2.50 11.10 9.77
C ALA A 155 3.34 12.02 8.88
N VAL A 156 3.16 11.96 7.55
CA VAL A 156 3.95 12.76 6.58
C VAL A 156 3.26 14.05 6.14
N GLY A 157 2.04 14.34 6.63
CA GLY A 157 1.27 15.52 6.26
C GLY A 157 0.73 15.49 4.83
N SER A 158 0.36 14.29 4.33
CA SER A 158 -0.18 14.08 2.99
C SER A 158 -1.71 14.20 2.95
N SER A 159 -2.23 14.52 1.77
CA SER A 159 -3.65 14.33 1.44
C SER A 159 -3.90 12.96 0.83
N VAL A 160 -5.15 12.49 0.88
CA VAL A 160 -5.59 11.23 0.28
C VAL A 160 -6.71 11.48 -0.72
N THR A 161 -6.60 10.88 -1.89
CA THR A 161 -7.71 10.72 -2.81
C THR A 161 -8.17 9.26 -2.79
N LEU A 162 -9.41 9.02 -2.37
CA LEU A 162 -10.06 7.73 -2.49
C LEU A 162 -10.62 7.60 -3.90
N LEU A 163 -10.08 6.70 -4.70
CA LEU A 163 -10.56 6.44 -6.05
C LEU A 163 -11.38 5.16 -6.07
N HIS A 164 -12.65 5.28 -6.45
CA HIS A 164 -13.52 4.15 -6.76
C HIS A 164 -13.82 4.12 -8.27
N VAL A 165 -13.68 2.95 -8.87
CA VAL A 165 -14.00 2.76 -10.29
C VAL A 165 -15.19 1.80 -10.40
N MET A 166 -16.26 2.27 -10.98
CA MET A 166 -17.47 1.51 -11.25
C MET A 166 -17.41 0.91 -12.65
N ALA A 167 -18.05 -0.23 -12.83
CA ALA A 167 -18.25 -0.79 -14.16
C ALA A 167 -19.06 0.19 -15.03
N GLU A 168 -18.76 0.24 -16.32
CA GLU A 168 -19.53 1.05 -17.26
C GLU A 168 -20.95 0.49 -17.37
N PRO A 169 -22.00 1.27 -17.04
CA PRO A 169 -23.35 0.78 -17.18
C PRO A 169 -23.73 0.63 -18.64
N PRO A 170 -24.68 -0.25 -18.98
CA PRO A 170 -25.22 -0.35 -20.33
C PRO A 170 -25.72 1.02 -20.83
N ALA A 171 -25.55 1.30 -22.12
CA ALA A 171 -25.88 2.60 -22.74
C ALA A 171 -27.32 3.08 -22.51
N ILE A 172 -28.24 2.15 -22.27
CA ILE A 172 -29.66 2.47 -21.95
C ILE A 172 -29.84 3.17 -20.59
N TYR A 173 -28.83 3.16 -19.73
CA TYR A 173 -28.83 3.81 -18.41
C TYR A 173 -27.93 5.05 -18.35
N ALA A 174 -27.55 5.62 -19.50
CA ALA A 174 -26.65 6.78 -19.58
C ALA A 174 -27.13 7.99 -18.74
N ASP A 175 -28.42 8.18 -18.57
CA ASP A 175 -28.97 9.25 -17.73
C ASP A 175 -28.79 8.98 -16.22
N LEU A 176 -28.70 7.71 -15.81
CA LEU A 176 -28.39 7.34 -14.42
C LEU A 176 -26.90 7.59 -14.10
N MET A 177 -26.01 7.53 -15.10
CA MET A 177 -24.59 7.86 -14.92
C MET A 177 -24.37 9.28 -14.42
N ARG A 178 -25.14 10.24 -14.92
CA ARG A 178 -25.06 11.65 -14.48
C ARG A 178 -25.40 11.82 -12.99
N LEU A 179 -26.23 10.96 -12.44
CA LEU A 179 -26.57 10.96 -11.00
C LEU A 179 -25.46 10.34 -10.14
N GLU A 180 -24.77 9.33 -10.67
CA GLU A 180 -23.67 8.65 -9.97
C GLU A 180 -22.34 9.38 -10.14
N GLU A 181 -22.17 10.23 -11.16
CA GLU A 181 -21.04 11.14 -11.32
C GLU A 181 -21.05 12.28 -10.28
N ASP A 182 -22.19 12.57 -9.67
CA ASP A 182 -22.28 13.48 -8.54
C ASP A 182 -21.83 12.78 -7.25
N VAL A 183 -20.52 12.85 -7.00
CA VAL A 183 -19.90 12.28 -5.80
C VAL A 183 -20.58 12.76 -4.51
N THR A 184 -21.10 14.00 -4.48
CA THR A 184 -21.78 14.55 -3.32
C THR A 184 -23.08 13.78 -3.05
N ARG A 185 -23.90 13.57 -4.08
CA ARG A 185 -25.13 12.77 -3.96
C ARG A 185 -24.86 11.32 -3.59
N LEU A 186 -23.79 10.71 -4.17
CA LEU A 186 -23.41 9.37 -3.81
C LEU A 186 -23.02 9.27 -2.33
N LEU A 187 -22.23 10.21 -1.83
CA LEU A 187 -21.82 10.25 -0.43
C LEU A 187 -23.00 10.54 0.52
N GLU A 188 -24.04 11.23 0.08
CA GLU A 188 -25.28 11.47 0.85
C GLU A 188 -26.25 10.28 0.78
N SER A 189 -26.10 9.42 -0.20
CA SER A 189 -27.00 8.28 -0.43
C SER A 189 -26.89 7.23 0.69
N ASN A 190 -27.96 6.43 0.82
CA ASN A 190 -27.99 5.25 1.68
C ASN A 190 -27.57 3.97 0.93
N SER A 191 -26.97 4.10 -0.27
CA SER A 191 -26.41 2.95 -0.98
C SER A 191 -25.22 2.39 -0.19
N GLU A 192 -25.00 1.08 -0.30
CA GLU A 192 -23.84 0.41 0.33
C GLU A 192 -22.52 1.10 -0.06
N LEU A 193 -22.36 1.44 -1.33
CA LEU A 193 -21.18 2.16 -1.82
C LEU A 193 -21.05 3.55 -1.19
N GLY A 194 -22.13 4.35 -1.16
CA GLY A 194 -22.12 5.69 -0.56
C GLY A 194 -21.80 5.65 0.92
N ILE A 195 -22.38 4.70 1.67
CA ILE A 195 -22.06 4.50 3.10
C ILE A 195 -20.58 4.14 3.29
N ASN A 196 -20.05 3.19 2.49
CA ASN A 196 -18.67 2.74 2.61
C ASN A 196 -17.67 3.86 2.28
N LEU A 197 -17.86 4.58 1.18
CA LEU A 197 -16.98 5.69 0.80
C LEU A 197 -17.02 6.83 1.81
N ARG A 198 -18.20 7.19 2.30
CA ARG A 198 -18.37 8.20 3.36
C ARG A 198 -17.66 7.78 4.64
N THR A 199 -17.79 6.52 5.05
CA THR A 199 -17.12 5.99 6.25
C THR A 199 -15.60 6.03 6.08
N GLN A 200 -15.08 5.59 4.95
CA GLN A 200 -13.64 5.62 4.66
C GLN A 200 -13.09 7.05 4.68
N LYS A 201 -13.81 8.00 4.04
CA LYS A 201 -13.47 9.42 4.08
C LYS A 201 -13.42 9.95 5.50
N GLN A 202 -14.48 9.73 6.28
CA GLN A 202 -14.55 10.18 7.68
C GLN A 202 -13.45 9.57 8.55
N ASP A 203 -13.09 8.31 8.34
CA ASP A 203 -12.03 7.66 9.11
C ASP A 203 -10.66 8.26 8.81
N LEU A 204 -10.39 8.66 7.57
CA LEU A 204 -9.18 9.40 7.20
C LEU A 204 -9.19 10.83 7.79
N GLU A 205 -10.31 11.54 7.69
CA GLU A 205 -10.45 12.89 8.24
C GLU A 205 -10.31 12.92 9.76
N LYS A 206 -10.76 11.88 10.48
CA LYS A 206 -10.50 11.72 11.94
C LYS A 206 -9.02 11.59 12.29
N LEU A 207 -8.18 11.14 11.36
CA LEU A 207 -6.73 11.10 11.50
C LEU A 207 -6.06 12.43 11.11
N GLY A 208 -6.84 13.47 10.79
CA GLY A 208 -6.35 14.76 10.35
C GLY A 208 -5.88 14.77 8.89
N VAL A 209 -6.30 13.80 8.07
CA VAL A 209 -5.88 13.67 6.67
C VAL A 209 -6.91 14.33 5.75
N PRO A 210 -6.55 15.39 4.99
CA PRO A 210 -7.42 15.96 3.96
C PRO A 210 -7.78 14.89 2.94
N THR A 211 -9.07 14.64 2.71
CA THR A 211 -9.51 13.51 1.89
C THR A 211 -10.54 13.92 0.85
N GLU A 212 -10.26 13.59 -0.39
CA GLU A 212 -11.18 13.71 -1.53
C GLU A 212 -11.66 12.33 -1.96
N VAL A 213 -12.85 12.25 -2.54
CA VAL A 213 -13.41 11.02 -3.13
C VAL A 213 -13.63 11.27 -4.61
N HIS A 214 -13.03 10.41 -5.43
CA HIS A 214 -13.22 10.41 -6.87
C HIS A 214 -13.90 9.12 -7.29
N VAL A 215 -14.91 9.24 -8.13
CA VAL A 215 -15.60 8.11 -8.75
C VAL A 215 -15.42 8.19 -10.26
N ARG A 216 -15.08 7.07 -10.87
CA ARG A 216 -14.90 6.95 -12.31
C ARG A 216 -15.64 5.73 -12.82
N HIS A 217 -15.94 5.71 -14.12
CA HIS A 217 -16.59 4.59 -14.80
C HIS A 217 -15.67 4.00 -15.86
N GLY A 218 -15.73 2.69 -16.06
CA GLY A 218 -15.00 1.99 -17.10
C GLY A 218 -14.06 0.89 -16.60
N ILE A 219 -13.02 0.61 -17.36
CA ILE A 219 -12.02 -0.42 -17.03
C ILE A 219 -11.14 0.10 -15.90
N VAL A 220 -11.14 -0.60 -14.77
CA VAL A 220 -10.50 -0.16 -13.52
C VAL A 220 -9.05 0.29 -13.73
N VAL A 221 -8.24 -0.52 -14.44
CA VAL A 221 -6.83 -0.21 -14.69
C VAL A 221 -6.66 1.09 -15.47
N ASP A 222 -7.45 1.28 -16.52
CA ASP A 222 -7.37 2.45 -17.39
C ASP A 222 -7.78 3.72 -16.63
N GLN A 223 -8.78 3.63 -15.77
CA GLN A 223 -9.25 4.75 -14.95
C GLN A 223 -8.27 5.11 -13.84
N VAL A 224 -7.60 4.12 -13.22
CA VAL A 224 -6.53 4.39 -12.26
C VAL A 224 -5.38 5.15 -12.94
N PHE A 225 -4.92 4.70 -14.11
CA PHE A 225 -3.86 5.40 -14.83
C PHE A 225 -4.31 6.74 -15.41
N ALA A 226 -5.59 6.89 -15.79
CA ALA A 226 -6.13 8.19 -16.17
C ALA A 226 -6.09 9.18 -15.00
N GLU A 227 -6.43 8.72 -13.78
CA GLU A 227 -6.34 9.54 -12.57
C GLU A 227 -4.90 9.91 -12.25
N VAL A 228 -3.97 8.94 -12.30
CA VAL A 228 -2.54 9.19 -12.07
C VAL A 228 -1.95 10.20 -13.07
N ARG A 229 -2.37 10.16 -14.34
CA ARG A 229 -1.93 11.13 -15.36
C ARG A 229 -2.52 12.52 -15.14
N LYS A 230 -3.75 12.62 -14.64
CA LYS A 230 -4.45 13.88 -14.41
C LYS A 230 -3.86 14.67 -13.22
N SER A 231 -3.37 13.94 -12.23
CA SER A 231 -2.89 14.50 -10.98
C SER A 231 -1.58 13.82 -10.56
N ASN A 232 -0.65 14.60 -10.02
CA ASN A 232 0.62 14.06 -9.54
C ASN A 232 0.42 13.39 -8.18
N TYR A 233 0.45 12.08 -8.15
CA TYR A 233 0.43 11.29 -6.92
C TYR A 233 1.84 10.77 -6.60
N ASP A 234 2.19 10.81 -5.31
CA ASP A 234 3.49 10.40 -4.81
C ASP A 234 3.46 8.96 -4.30
N LEU A 235 2.27 8.40 -4.09
CA LEU A 235 2.04 7.04 -3.65
C LEU A 235 0.70 6.52 -4.18
N ILE A 236 0.72 5.32 -4.76
CA ILE A 236 -0.50 4.58 -5.10
C ILE A 236 -0.68 3.46 -4.08
N VAL A 237 -1.88 3.34 -3.52
CA VAL A 237 -2.26 2.25 -2.63
C VAL A 237 -3.25 1.33 -3.33
N THR A 238 -2.92 0.06 -3.37
CA THR A 238 -3.79 -0.99 -3.91
C THR A 238 -3.90 -2.14 -2.91
N GLY A 239 -4.97 -2.91 -3.00
CA GLY A 239 -5.20 -4.06 -2.13
C GLY A 239 -4.73 -5.38 -2.72
N SER A 240 -4.45 -6.34 -1.85
CA SER A 240 -4.31 -7.75 -2.21
C SER A 240 -5.21 -8.58 -1.31
N SER A 241 -5.90 -9.58 -1.86
CA SER A 241 -6.73 -10.51 -1.09
C SER A 241 -5.91 -11.70 -0.59
N GLN A 242 -6.32 -12.28 0.54
CA GLN A 242 -5.74 -13.54 1.01
C GLN A 242 -6.41 -14.71 0.29
N ALA A 243 -5.63 -15.68 -0.21
CA ALA A 243 -6.16 -16.92 -0.74
C ALA A 243 -6.93 -17.67 0.36
N GLN A 244 -8.12 -18.18 0.02
CA GLN A 244 -8.84 -19.09 0.91
C GLN A 244 -8.18 -20.47 0.87
N GLY A 245 -7.77 -21.00 2.03
CA GLY A 245 -7.19 -22.34 2.15
C GLY A 245 -5.93 -22.43 3.02
N MET A 246 -5.33 -23.62 3.06
CA MET A 246 -4.12 -23.90 3.88
C MET A 246 -2.84 -23.24 3.38
N LEU A 247 -2.80 -22.78 2.16
CA LEU A 247 -1.65 -22.06 1.58
C LEU A 247 -1.73 -20.58 1.95
N ARG A 248 -0.80 -20.12 2.78
CA ARG A 248 -0.70 -18.72 3.23
C ARG A 248 -0.12 -17.80 2.14
N HIS A 249 -0.63 -17.90 0.91
CA HIS A 249 -0.22 -17.02 -0.18
C HIS A 249 -1.26 -15.94 -0.40
N TYR A 250 -0.80 -14.71 -0.63
CA TYR A 250 -1.68 -13.63 -1.04
C TYR A 250 -1.91 -13.68 -2.55
N ILE A 251 -3.17 -13.56 -2.95
CA ILE A 251 -3.52 -13.40 -4.36
C ILE A 251 -3.37 -11.92 -4.69
N MET A 252 -2.39 -11.64 -5.53
CA MET A 252 -2.24 -10.33 -6.14
C MET A 252 -3.13 -10.30 -7.38
N GLY A 253 -4.21 -9.50 -7.33
CA GLY A 253 -5.11 -9.33 -8.48
C GLY A 253 -4.40 -8.70 -9.67
N ASP A 254 -4.98 -8.86 -10.86
CA ASP A 254 -4.47 -8.30 -12.11
C ASP A 254 -4.26 -6.79 -12.04
N LEU A 255 -5.15 -6.06 -11.36
CA LEU A 255 -5.02 -4.61 -11.11
C LEU A 255 -3.70 -4.28 -10.39
N THR A 256 -3.41 -4.96 -9.28
CA THR A 256 -2.18 -4.71 -8.51
C THR A 256 -0.94 -5.00 -9.34
N LEU A 257 -0.95 -6.10 -10.11
CA LEU A 257 0.15 -6.46 -10.99
C LEU A 257 0.38 -5.38 -12.07
N ARG A 258 -0.69 -4.91 -12.71
CA ARG A 258 -0.61 -3.85 -13.73
C ARG A 258 -0.14 -2.53 -13.13
N ILE A 259 -0.64 -2.14 -11.95
CA ILE A 259 -0.17 -0.93 -11.25
C ILE A 259 1.33 -1.05 -10.98
N LEU A 260 1.80 -2.15 -10.40
CA LEU A 260 3.22 -2.38 -10.12
C LEU A 260 4.09 -2.30 -11.37
N ASN A 261 3.61 -2.79 -12.52
CA ASN A 261 4.37 -2.78 -13.76
C ASN A 261 4.47 -1.40 -14.42
N HIS A 262 3.45 -0.56 -14.27
CA HIS A 262 3.35 0.68 -15.02
C HIS A 262 3.46 1.96 -14.16
N ALA A 263 3.41 1.84 -12.83
CA ALA A 263 3.55 3.00 -11.96
C ALA A 263 4.96 3.59 -12.01
N ASN A 264 5.03 4.92 -12.02
CA ASN A 264 6.28 5.68 -11.93
C ASN A 264 6.53 6.20 -10.49
N CYS A 265 5.58 5.99 -9.59
CA CYS A 265 5.67 6.35 -8.18
C CYS A 265 5.60 5.09 -7.29
N PRO A 266 6.00 5.17 -6.01
CA PRO A 266 5.89 4.08 -5.06
C PRO A 266 4.49 3.47 -5.01
N VAL A 267 4.43 2.15 -4.82
CA VAL A 267 3.17 1.43 -4.71
C VAL A 267 3.10 0.69 -3.38
N LEU A 268 2.10 1.00 -2.58
CA LEU A 268 1.77 0.27 -1.37
C LEU A 268 0.75 -0.82 -1.70
N VAL A 269 1.17 -2.07 -1.59
CA VAL A 269 0.29 -3.23 -1.66
C VAL A 269 -0.19 -3.55 -0.25
N ALA A 270 -1.34 -2.99 0.09
CA ALA A 270 -1.97 -3.23 1.38
C ALA A 270 -2.62 -4.61 1.42
N ARG A 271 -2.83 -5.13 2.63
CA ARG A 271 -3.50 -6.41 2.82
C ARG A 271 -5.00 -6.17 3.02
N ALA A 272 -5.84 -6.94 2.33
CA ALA A 272 -7.23 -7.03 2.71
C ALA A 272 -7.29 -7.72 4.07
N GLY A 273 -8.03 -7.14 4.99
CA GLY A 273 -8.26 -7.72 6.30
C GLY A 273 -8.79 -9.14 6.19
N LYS A 274 -8.50 -9.98 7.17
CA LYS A 274 -9.17 -11.28 7.30
C LYS A 274 -10.66 -10.99 7.31
N VAL A 275 -11.43 -11.67 6.44
CA VAL A 275 -12.89 -11.74 6.58
C VAL A 275 -13.17 -12.01 8.06
N ALA A 276 -13.75 -11.05 8.73
CA ALA A 276 -13.86 -11.08 10.17
C ALA A 276 -14.58 -12.37 10.58
N GLY A 277 -13.94 -13.13 11.43
CA GLY A 277 -14.64 -14.14 12.22
C GLY A 277 -15.79 -13.49 13.01
N PRO A 278 -16.51 -14.19 13.88
CA PRO A 278 -17.77 -13.74 14.52
C PRO A 278 -17.77 -12.32 15.09
N ARG A 279 -16.59 -11.76 15.42
CA ARG A 279 -16.46 -10.37 15.89
C ARG A 279 -16.72 -9.30 14.85
N GLY A 280 -16.48 -9.60 13.56
CA GLY A 280 -16.80 -8.65 12.48
C GLY A 280 -18.30 -8.62 12.19
N LEU A 281 -18.97 -9.77 12.31
CA LEU A 281 -20.43 -9.85 12.20
C LEU A 281 -21.12 -8.97 13.26
N TRP A 282 -20.61 -8.94 14.50
CA TRP A 282 -21.13 -8.09 15.57
C TRP A 282 -20.89 -6.60 15.32
N ARG A 283 -19.80 -6.24 14.65
CA ARG A 283 -19.53 -4.85 14.26
C ARG A 283 -20.48 -4.38 13.16
N SER A 284 -20.72 -5.22 12.14
CA SER A 284 -21.67 -4.95 11.06
C SER A 284 -23.11 -4.85 11.61
N ILE A 285 -23.49 -5.73 12.54
CA ILE A 285 -24.79 -5.68 13.21
C ILE A 285 -24.93 -4.39 14.05
N ARG A 286 -23.92 -3.99 14.82
CA ARG A 286 -23.97 -2.73 15.58
C ARG A 286 -24.08 -1.50 14.68
N ARG A 287 -23.39 -1.47 13.52
CA ARG A 287 -23.53 -0.39 12.52
C ARG A 287 -24.92 -0.34 11.92
N ALA A 288 -25.52 -1.49 11.59
CA ALA A 288 -26.87 -1.57 11.05
C ALA A 288 -27.95 -1.08 12.05
N PHE A 289 -27.75 -1.34 13.35
CA PHE A 289 -28.67 -0.84 14.41
C PHE A 289 -28.44 0.63 14.81
N ALA A 290 -27.22 1.15 14.60
CA ALA A 290 -26.95 2.58 14.84
C ALA A 290 -27.50 3.50 13.72
N ALA A 291 -27.89 2.96 12.59
CA ALA A 291 -28.43 3.69 11.44
C ALA A 291 -29.96 3.80 11.42
N LYS A 292 -30.68 3.42 12.50
CA LYS A 292 -32.12 3.66 12.57
C LYS A 292 -32.39 5.07 13.10
N PRO A 293 -33.05 5.94 12.31
CA PRO A 293 -33.53 7.22 12.83
C PRO A 293 -34.64 6.96 13.85
N VAL A 294 -34.52 7.61 14.99
CA VAL A 294 -35.64 7.84 15.90
C VAL A 294 -36.66 8.70 15.12
N LYS A 295 -37.92 8.25 15.14
CA LYS A 295 -39.06 8.98 14.59
C LYS A 295 -39.20 10.35 15.20
#